data_75d32dde68dcecfac6db31109cf4171c
#
_entry.id   75d32dde68dcecfac6db31109cf4171c
#
_cell.length_a   1.000
_cell.length_b   1.000
_cell.length_c   1.000
_cell.angle_alpha   90.00
_cell.angle_beta   90.00
_cell.angle_gamma   90.00
#
_symmetry.space_group_name_H-M   'P 1'
#
loop_
_entity.id
_entity.type
_entity.pdbx_description
1 polymer ?
#
loop_
_entity_poly.entity_id
_entity_poly.type
_entity_poly.pdbx_seq_one_letter_code
_entity_poly.pdbx_strand_id
1 'polypeptide(L)'
;GRTFSFQTDGKLPLQLVYIHGSSSDEVSMAQIIKMNLEEVFGSENVEIVLSQFTGDKYNDVIAPGNFDLGYDNYSFKYADPLSQLGRLVTDGAVNDGRYSLPEFDDLVAQGSEKLVVSERYALFAQAEALLINGGYIIPWESGGGTYGMTREVPFTAPRGGFGLSRFKYKGMQLSEEPISAEQYDQLEQEFYAEMNRKNAG
;
A
#
# COMPACT_ATOMS: atom_id res chain seq x y z
N GLY A 1 -7.58 19.65 -22.85
CA GLY A 1 -6.28 19.03 -22.66
C GLY A 1 -5.61 19.58 -21.41
N ARG A 2 -4.86 18.75 -20.71
CA ARG A 2 -4.01 19.20 -19.58
C ARG A 2 -2.65 19.58 -20.17
N THR A 3 -2.10 20.71 -19.72
CA THR A 3 -0.74 21.11 -20.09
C THR A 3 0.18 20.75 -18.95
N PHE A 4 1.24 20.02 -19.26
CA PHE A 4 2.31 19.68 -18.32
C PHE A 4 3.53 20.53 -18.66
N SER A 5 4.26 20.97 -17.65
CA SER A 5 5.54 21.66 -17.83
C SER A 5 6.62 20.92 -17.04
N PHE A 6 7.75 20.69 -17.68
CA PHE A 6 8.92 20.07 -17.07
C PHE A 6 10.05 21.09 -16.97
N GLN A 7 10.79 21.05 -15.86
CA GLN A 7 12.10 21.67 -15.80
C GLN A 7 13.14 20.60 -16.11
N THR A 8 13.78 20.75 -17.26
CA THR A 8 14.90 19.91 -17.67
C THR A 8 16.10 20.80 -17.93
N ASP A 9 17.32 20.27 -17.84
CA ASP A 9 18.53 20.98 -18.23
C ASP A 9 18.68 21.14 -19.75
N GLY A 10 17.54 21.23 -20.46
CA GLY A 10 17.47 21.34 -21.91
C GLY A 10 17.66 20.02 -22.64
N LYS A 11 17.69 18.89 -21.92
CA LYS A 11 17.76 17.54 -22.51
C LYS A 11 16.39 16.90 -22.51
N LEU A 12 15.92 16.50 -23.67
CA LEU A 12 14.72 15.71 -23.86
C LEU A 12 15.06 14.44 -24.63
N PRO A 13 14.37 13.33 -24.38
CA PRO A 13 13.36 13.12 -23.31
C PRO A 13 13.99 13.12 -21.90
N LEU A 14 13.18 13.50 -20.90
CA LEU A 14 13.51 13.28 -19.51
C LEU A 14 13.49 11.78 -19.22
N GLN A 15 14.63 11.21 -18.90
CA GLN A 15 14.73 9.79 -18.57
C GLN A 15 14.43 9.56 -17.10
N LEU A 16 13.43 8.69 -16.83
CA LEU A 16 13.06 8.25 -15.49
C LEU A 16 13.28 6.74 -15.36
N VAL A 17 14.06 6.33 -14.40
CA VAL A 17 14.35 4.91 -14.13
C VAL A 17 13.24 4.32 -13.26
N TYR A 18 12.48 3.38 -13.81
CA TYR A 18 11.47 2.60 -13.09
C TYR A 18 12.03 1.22 -12.73
N ILE A 19 12.13 0.93 -11.43
CA ILE A 19 12.62 -0.35 -10.92
C ILE A 19 11.48 -1.35 -10.75
N HIS A 20 11.73 -2.60 -11.12
CA HIS A 20 10.77 -3.70 -10.95
C HIS A 20 11.47 -5.03 -10.68
N GLY A 21 10.76 -5.97 -10.08
CA GLY A 21 11.23 -7.33 -9.86
C GLY A 21 11.18 -8.20 -11.12
N SER A 22 11.43 -9.49 -10.94
CA SER A 22 11.55 -10.46 -12.03
C SER A 22 10.33 -11.34 -12.23
N SER A 23 9.28 -11.23 -11.41
CA SER A 23 8.05 -11.97 -11.62
C SER A 23 7.33 -11.50 -12.88
N SER A 24 6.55 -12.37 -13.51
CA SER A 24 5.79 -12.04 -14.73
C SER A 24 4.85 -10.86 -14.52
N ASP A 25 4.25 -10.76 -13.33
CA ASP A 25 3.29 -9.72 -13.01
C ASP A 25 3.99 -8.36 -12.84
N GLU A 26 5.14 -8.33 -12.15
CA GLU A 26 5.94 -7.10 -11.99
C GLU A 26 6.48 -6.61 -13.34
N VAL A 27 6.94 -7.50 -14.20
CA VAL A 27 7.40 -7.16 -15.55
C VAL A 27 6.25 -6.60 -16.39
N SER A 28 5.08 -7.23 -16.36
CA SER A 28 3.90 -6.77 -17.09
C SER A 28 3.41 -5.41 -16.56
N MET A 29 3.37 -5.23 -15.25
CA MET A 29 3.02 -3.97 -14.61
C MET A 29 3.99 -2.85 -15.03
N ALA A 30 5.29 -3.11 -15.01
CA ALA A 30 6.30 -2.15 -15.41
C ALA A 30 6.12 -1.69 -16.87
N GLN A 31 5.81 -2.62 -17.77
CA GLN A 31 5.52 -2.30 -19.16
C GLN A 31 4.27 -1.45 -19.34
N ILE A 32 3.20 -1.75 -18.59
CA ILE A 32 1.95 -0.95 -18.61
C ILE A 32 2.22 0.47 -18.09
N ILE A 33 2.94 0.60 -16.99
CA ILE A 33 3.31 1.91 -16.43
C ILE A 33 4.14 2.72 -17.42
N LYS A 34 5.15 2.11 -18.04
CA LYS A 34 5.95 2.75 -19.08
C LYS A 34 5.07 3.25 -20.21
N MET A 35 4.24 2.38 -20.80
CA MET A 35 3.35 2.76 -21.90
C MET A 35 2.42 3.91 -21.52
N ASN A 36 1.78 3.85 -20.37
CA ASN A 36 0.83 4.88 -19.94
C ASN A 36 1.52 6.23 -19.68
N LEU A 37 2.68 6.24 -19.05
CA LEU A 37 3.40 7.49 -18.79
C LEU A 37 3.93 8.11 -20.08
N GLU A 38 4.52 7.32 -20.97
CA GLU A 38 5.01 7.80 -22.27
C GLU A 38 3.88 8.25 -23.20
N GLU A 39 2.69 7.62 -23.12
CA GLU A 39 1.51 8.08 -23.86
C GLU A 39 0.98 9.41 -23.33
N VAL A 40 0.91 9.59 -22.00
CA VAL A 40 0.37 10.80 -21.38
C VAL A 40 1.26 12.00 -21.57
N PHE A 41 2.57 11.83 -21.45
CA PHE A 41 3.55 12.91 -21.50
C PHE A 41 4.17 13.12 -22.87
N GLY A 42 4.05 12.16 -23.77
CA GLY A 42 4.76 12.06 -25.05
C GLY A 42 6.14 11.46 -24.88
N SER A 43 6.47 10.45 -25.67
CA SER A 43 7.79 9.77 -25.61
C SER A 43 8.96 10.66 -26.01
N GLU A 44 8.68 11.77 -26.70
CA GLU A 44 9.67 12.81 -27.02
C GLU A 44 10.02 13.67 -25.77
N ASN A 45 9.16 13.68 -24.75
CA ASN A 45 9.34 14.46 -23.53
C ASN A 45 9.80 13.60 -22.35
N VAL A 46 9.26 12.38 -22.23
CA VAL A 46 9.54 11.45 -21.11
C VAL A 46 9.84 10.06 -21.66
N GLU A 47 10.93 9.49 -21.23
CA GLU A 47 11.31 8.10 -21.50
C GLU A 47 11.38 7.34 -20.16
N ILE A 48 10.64 6.25 -20.01
CA ILE A 48 10.73 5.37 -18.86
C ILE A 48 11.72 4.24 -19.14
N VAL A 49 12.81 4.26 -18.42
CA VAL A 49 13.86 3.23 -18.49
C VAL A 49 13.53 2.14 -17.47
N LEU A 50 13.13 0.96 -17.94
CA LEU A 50 12.86 -0.18 -17.08
C LEU A 50 14.15 -0.80 -16.57
N SER A 51 14.29 -0.91 -15.26
CA SER A 51 15.45 -1.49 -14.58
C SER A 51 15.01 -2.66 -13.69
N GLN A 52 15.33 -3.87 -14.14
CA GLN A 52 15.00 -5.08 -13.40
C GLN A 52 16.06 -5.41 -12.35
N PHE A 53 15.62 -5.63 -11.11
CA PHE A 53 16.47 -6.22 -10.07
C PHE A 53 16.17 -7.72 -9.93
N THR A 54 17.19 -8.51 -9.61
CA THR A 54 17.08 -9.98 -9.48
C THR A 54 17.54 -10.51 -8.13
N GLY A 55 18.07 -9.64 -7.29
CA GLY A 55 18.62 -9.95 -5.98
C GLY A 55 17.90 -9.24 -4.84
N ASP A 56 18.66 -8.71 -3.93
CA ASP A 56 18.18 -7.94 -2.79
C ASP A 56 17.79 -6.52 -3.23
N LYS A 57 16.50 -6.26 -3.37
CA LYS A 57 15.97 -4.94 -3.75
C LYS A 57 16.58 -3.81 -2.92
N TYR A 58 16.68 -4.00 -1.61
CA TYR A 58 17.20 -2.95 -0.73
C TYR A 58 18.69 -2.66 -1.02
N ASN A 59 19.53 -3.67 -0.98
CA ASN A 59 20.97 -3.48 -1.14
C ASN A 59 21.38 -3.14 -2.59
N ASP A 60 20.68 -3.72 -3.58
CA ASP A 60 21.06 -3.58 -4.99
C ASP A 60 20.52 -2.29 -5.62
N VAL A 61 19.38 -1.77 -5.11
CA VAL A 61 18.66 -0.65 -5.75
C VAL A 61 18.37 0.49 -4.78
N ILE A 62 17.71 0.22 -3.65
CA ILE A 62 17.25 1.27 -2.73
C ILE A 62 18.45 1.97 -2.06
N ALA A 63 19.37 1.19 -1.51
CA ALA A 63 20.55 1.75 -0.83
C ALA A 63 21.46 2.57 -1.77
N PRO A 64 21.73 2.16 -3.03
CA PRO A 64 22.42 3.01 -4.00
C PRO A 64 21.62 4.22 -4.47
N GLY A 65 20.28 4.15 -4.48
CA GLY A 65 19.41 5.24 -4.94
C GLY A 65 19.39 5.43 -6.46
N ASN A 66 19.64 4.38 -7.22
CA ASN A 66 19.68 4.41 -8.69
C ASN A 66 18.31 4.21 -9.33
N PHE A 67 17.31 4.95 -8.89
CA PHE A 67 15.96 4.90 -9.44
C PHE A 67 15.21 6.21 -9.21
N ASP A 68 14.19 6.45 -10.02
CA ASP A 68 13.26 7.58 -9.88
C ASP A 68 11.87 7.11 -9.46
N LEU A 69 11.45 5.95 -9.94
CA LEU A 69 10.13 5.37 -9.69
C LEU A 69 10.26 3.89 -9.33
N GLY A 70 9.37 3.41 -8.48
CA GLY A 70 9.28 1.99 -8.14
C GLY A 70 7.94 1.64 -7.51
N TYR A 71 7.50 0.40 -7.73
CA TYR A 71 6.33 -0.15 -7.05
C TYR A 71 6.74 -0.80 -5.75
N ASP A 72 5.98 -0.52 -4.70
CA ASP A 72 6.10 -1.23 -3.43
C ASP A 72 4.73 -1.48 -2.80
N ASN A 73 4.68 -2.47 -1.92
CA ASN A 73 3.48 -2.87 -1.21
C ASN A 73 3.73 -2.84 0.30
N TYR A 74 2.98 -2.01 0.99
CA TYR A 74 3.08 -1.86 2.43
C TYR A 74 1.81 -2.31 3.12
N SER A 75 1.96 -3.20 4.10
CA SER A 75 0.87 -3.65 4.94
C SER A 75 0.86 -2.93 6.27
N PHE A 76 -0.31 -2.57 6.76
CA PHE A 76 -0.49 -2.06 8.12
C PHE A 76 -0.05 -3.11 9.14
N LYS A 77 0.63 -2.67 10.18
CA LYS A 77 1.05 -3.52 11.30
C LYS A 77 0.01 -3.54 12.43
N TYR A 78 -0.77 -2.48 12.55
CA TYR A 78 -1.89 -2.31 13.47
C TYR A 78 -2.92 -1.34 12.87
N ALA A 79 -4.14 -1.33 13.43
CA ALA A 79 -5.29 -0.59 12.89
C ALA A 79 -5.23 0.91 13.24
N ASP A 80 -4.20 1.60 12.77
CA ASP A 80 -4.05 3.06 12.90
C ASP A 80 -3.19 3.57 11.74
N PRO A 81 -3.51 4.73 11.13
CA PRO A 81 -2.71 5.31 10.04
C PRO A 81 -1.24 5.53 10.40
N LEU A 82 -0.92 5.76 11.67
CA LEU A 82 0.47 5.87 12.15
C LEU A 82 1.31 4.64 11.78
N SER A 83 0.66 3.47 11.64
CA SER A 83 1.34 2.24 11.23
C SER A 83 2.09 2.36 9.89
N GLN A 84 1.64 3.24 9.02
CA GLN A 84 2.30 3.54 7.74
C GLN A 84 2.97 4.91 7.77
N LEU A 85 2.25 5.96 8.15
CA LEU A 85 2.76 7.33 8.09
C LEU A 85 4.02 7.49 8.96
N GLY A 86 4.06 6.86 10.13
CA GLY A 86 5.25 6.91 11.02
C GLY A 86 6.49 6.22 10.45
N ARG A 87 6.36 5.42 9.40
CA ARG A 87 7.48 4.77 8.70
C ARG A 87 7.95 5.54 7.47
N LEU A 88 7.15 6.52 7.04
CA LEU A 88 7.37 7.36 5.86
C LEU A 88 7.96 8.73 6.21
N VAL A 89 8.17 9.04 7.50
CA VAL A 89 8.84 10.28 7.94
C VAL A 89 10.27 10.37 7.39
N THR A 90 10.88 11.54 7.49
CA THR A 90 12.30 11.72 7.17
C THR A 90 13.13 10.67 7.89
N ASP A 91 14.02 9.99 7.19
CA ASP A 91 14.80 8.83 7.66
C ASP A 91 13.97 7.64 8.16
N GLY A 92 12.69 7.60 7.84
CA GLY A 92 11.77 6.50 8.20
C GLY A 92 12.12 5.19 7.47
N ALA A 93 11.76 4.07 8.10
CA ALA A 93 12.19 2.73 7.68
C ALA A 93 11.72 2.29 6.28
N VAL A 94 10.76 2.99 5.67
CA VAL A 94 10.24 2.73 4.32
C VAL A 94 10.16 4.01 3.47
N ASN A 95 10.88 5.04 3.86
CA ASN A 95 11.07 6.23 3.03
C ASN A 95 12.18 5.96 1.98
N ASP A 96 11.87 5.04 1.07
CA ASP A 96 12.81 4.62 0.02
C ASP A 96 13.12 5.76 -0.97
N GLY A 97 12.19 6.70 -1.12
CA GLY A 97 12.39 7.93 -1.90
C GLY A 97 13.32 8.96 -1.25
N ARG A 98 13.72 8.74 0.01
CA ARG A 98 14.64 9.60 0.77
C ARG A 98 14.27 11.08 0.78
N TYR A 99 13.00 11.38 0.68
CA TYR A 99 12.53 12.75 0.81
C TYR A 99 12.60 13.21 2.27
N SER A 100 12.76 14.53 2.44
CA SER A 100 12.71 15.19 3.73
C SER A 100 11.58 16.23 3.69
N LEU A 101 10.56 16.02 4.51
CA LEU A 101 9.36 16.85 4.57
C LEU A 101 9.05 17.23 6.02
N PRO A 102 9.65 18.28 6.56
CA PRO A 102 9.46 18.68 7.97
C PRO A 102 7.99 18.90 8.36
N GLU A 103 7.18 19.46 7.46
CA GLU A 103 5.74 19.66 7.69
C GLU A 103 4.99 18.33 7.84
N PHE A 104 5.35 17.33 7.02
CA PHE A 104 4.81 15.98 7.13
C PHE A 104 5.21 15.33 8.45
N ASP A 105 6.49 15.42 8.81
CA ASP A 105 7.04 14.85 10.04
C ASP A 105 6.35 15.44 11.26
N ASP A 106 6.15 16.77 11.28
CA ASP A 106 5.45 17.48 12.35
C ASP A 106 3.99 17.05 12.48
N LEU A 107 3.25 16.91 11.37
CA LEU A 107 1.87 16.45 11.40
C LEU A 107 1.75 15.01 11.93
N VAL A 108 2.67 14.13 11.53
CA VAL A 108 2.71 12.76 12.03
C VAL A 108 3.02 12.73 13.53
N ALA A 109 3.98 13.52 13.99
CA ALA A 109 4.31 13.64 15.40
C ALA A 109 3.12 14.15 16.23
N GLN A 110 2.51 15.26 15.81
CA GLN A 110 1.33 15.82 16.48
C GLN A 110 0.16 14.83 16.51
N GLY A 111 -0.10 14.14 15.38
CA GLY A 111 -1.13 13.11 15.31
C GLY A 111 -0.87 11.96 16.27
N SER A 112 0.39 11.55 16.46
CA SER A 112 0.76 10.46 17.35
C SER A 112 0.44 10.75 18.83
N GLU A 113 0.43 12.01 19.23
CA GLU A 113 0.15 12.46 20.61
C GLU A 113 -1.35 12.63 20.89
N LYS A 114 -2.20 12.68 19.87
CA LYS A 114 -3.65 12.88 20.04
C LYS A 114 -4.33 11.62 20.56
N LEU A 115 -5.14 11.79 21.62
CA LEU A 115 -5.97 10.73 22.18
C LEU A 115 -7.38 10.69 21.55
N VAL A 116 -7.88 11.84 21.08
CA VAL A 116 -9.17 11.92 20.39
C VAL A 116 -8.99 11.46 18.96
N VAL A 117 -9.65 10.36 18.60
CA VAL A 117 -9.48 9.69 17.30
C VAL A 117 -9.75 10.62 16.11
N SER A 118 -10.79 11.45 16.16
CA SER A 118 -11.11 12.39 15.09
C SER A 118 -10.05 13.46 14.88
N GLU A 119 -9.47 14.00 15.96
CA GLU A 119 -8.37 14.97 15.87
C GLU A 119 -7.10 14.31 15.33
N ARG A 120 -6.81 13.11 15.81
CA ARG A 120 -5.69 12.29 15.35
C ARG A 120 -5.77 12.02 13.86
N TYR A 121 -6.92 11.57 13.37
CA TYR A 121 -7.11 11.23 11.95
C TYR A 121 -7.12 12.48 11.06
N ALA A 122 -7.59 13.62 11.55
CA ALA A 122 -7.53 14.88 10.82
C ALA A 122 -6.08 15.32 10.53
N LEU A 123 -5.17 15.13 11.49
CA LEU A 123 -3.74 15.41 11.28
C LEU A 123 -3.09 14.42 10.32
N PHE A 124 -3.40 13.13 10.46
CA PHE A 124 -2.89 12.11 9.55
C PHE A 124 -3.39 12.28 8.11
N ALA A 125 -4.64 12.71 7.92
CA ALA A 125 -5.16 13.01 6.59
C ALA A 125 -4.44 14.20 5.93
N GLN A 126 -4.07 15.23 6.72
CA GLN A 126 -3.26 16.34 6.22
C GLN A 126 -1.86 15.89 5.85
N ALA A 127 -1.23 15.05 6.69
CA ALA A 127 0.08 14.48 6.40
C ALA A 127 0.06 13.63 5.11
N GLU A 128 -0.92 12.74 4.95
CA GLU A 128 -1.08 11.93 3.74
C GLU A 128 -1.27 12.80 2.49
N ALA A 129 -2.06 13.87 2.60
CA ALA A 129 -2.27 14.80 1.49
C ALA A 129 -0.98 15.48 1.02
N LEU A 130 -0.02 15.77 1.91
CA LEU A 130 1.29 16.31 1.52
C LEU A 130 2.08 15.31 0.67
N LEU A 131 2.10 14.03 1.03
CA LEU A 131 2.79 13.00 0.27
C LEU A 131 2.19 12.81 -1.12
N ILE A 132 0.86 12.75 -1.21
CA ILE A 132 0.14 12.50 -2.47
C ILE A 132 0.22 13.73 -3.38
N ASN A 133 -0.06 14.92 -2.87
CA ASN A 133 -0.04 16.15 -3.66
C ASN A 133 1.37 16.54 -4.11
N GLY A 134 2.38 16.18 -3.32
CA GLY A 134 3.79 16.40 -3.67
C GLY A 134 4.35 15.36 -4.64
N GLY A 135 3.59 14.30 -4.96
CA GLY A 135 4.04 13.22 -5.85
C GLY A 135 5.09 12.29 -5.23
N TYR A 136 5.28 12.34 -3.90
CA TYR A 136 6.22 11.45 -3.21
C TYR A 136 5.71 10.01 -3.14
N ILE A 137 4.40 9.85 -3.07
CA ILE A 137 3.70 8.57 -3.13
C ILE A 137 2.53 8.70 -4.10
N ILE A 138 2.42 7.74 -5.00
CA ILE A 138 1.32 7.63 -5.96
C ILE A 138 0.51 6.39 -5.56
N PRO A 139 -0.68 6.55 -4.94
CA PRO A 139 -1.55 5.41 -4.63
C PRO A 139 -1.97 4.73 -5.94
N TRP A 140 -1.65 3.44 -6.04
CA TRP A 140 -1.92 2.67 -7.26
C TRP A 140 -3.14 1.76 -7.08
N GLU A 141 -3.08 0.88 -6.10
CA GLU A 141 -4.14 -0.07 -5.80
C GLU A 141 -4.15 -0.45 -4.32
N SER A 142 -5.28 -0.93 -3.85
CA SER A 142 -5.37 -1.65 -2.58
C SER A 142 -5.53 -3.14 -2.86
N GLY A 143 -4.66 -3.96 -2.29
CA GLY A 143 -4.78 -5.41 -2.38
C GLY A 143 -6.09 -5.89 -1.77
N GLY A 144 -6.86 -6.68 -2.50
CA GLY A 144 -8.06 -7.36 -2.02
C GLY A 144 -7.77 -8.82 -1.67
N GLY A 145 -8.65 -9.43 -0.89
CA GLY A 145 -8.65 -10.88 -0.71
C GLY A 145 -9.05 -11.59 -2.02
N THR A 146 -8.43 -12.72 -2.27
CA THR A 146 -8.88 -13.63 -3.33
C THR A 146 -9.92 -14.58 -2.78
N TYR A 147 -10.93 -14.89 -3.58
CA TYR A 147 -11.86 -15.96 -3.25
C TYR A 147 -11.14 -17.31 -3.37
N GLY A 148 -11.22 -18.10 -2.34
CA GLY A 148 -10.67 -19.44 -2.32
C GLY A 148 -11.68 -20.44 -1.77
N MET A 149 -11.71 -21.64 -2.32
CA MET A 149 -12.47 -22.73 -1.73
C MET A 149 -11.73 -23.22 -0.48
N THR A 150 -12.37 -23.23 0.65
CA THR A 150 -11.78 -23.62 1.93
C THR A 150 -12.69 -24.56 2.71
N ARG A 151 -12.07 -25.36 3.57
CA ARG A 151 -12.76 -26.16 4.61
C ARG A 151 -12.75 -25.46 5.98
N GLU A 152 -12.15 -24.28 6.07
CA GLU A 152 -12.25 -23.47 7.27
C GLU A 152 -13.68 -22.95 7.41
N VAL A 153 -14.30 -23.23 8.56
CA VAL A 153 -15.64 -22.70 8.85
C VAL A 153 -15.52 -21.19 9.07
N PRO A 154 -16.15 -20.37 8.22
CA PRO A 154 -16.07 -18.93 8.30
C PRO A 154 -16.41 -18.40 9.69
N PHE A 155 -15.74 -17.32 10.11
CA PHE A 155 -15.96 -16.61 11.38
C PHE A 155 -15.59 -17.38 12.66
N THR A 156 -15.03 -18.59 12.56
CA THR A 156 -14.51 -19.35 13.72
C THR A 156 -13.05 -19.04 14.04
N ALA A 157 -12.26 -18.66 13.05
CA ALA A 157 -10.89 -18.19 13.28
C ALA A 157 -10.89 -16.76 13.85
N PRO A 158 -9.90 -16.39 14.68
CA PRO A 158 -9.73 -15.03 15.15
C PRO A 158 -9.56 -14.07 13.99
N ARG A 159 -10.41 -13.07 13.89
CA ARG A 159 -10.31 -12.02 12.89
C ARG A 159 -9.39 -10.91 13.40
N GLY A 160 -8.20 -10.91 12.91
CA GLY A 160 -7.28 -9.81 13.10
C GLY A 160 -6.37 -9.71 11.89
N GLY A 161 -6.60 -8.72 11.03
CA GLY A 161 -5.76 -8.46 9.85
C GLY A 161 -4.35 -7.99 10.20
N PHE A 162 -4.05 -7.77 11.50
CA PHE A 162 -2.86 -7.09 11.95
C PHE A 162 -2.02 -7.94 12.91
N GLY A 163 -0.70 -7.87 12.72
CA GLY A 163 0.26 -8.44 13.64
C GLY A 163 0.09 -9.93 13.88
N LEU A 164 0.29 -10.35 15.11
CA LEU A 164 0.26 -11.77 15.52
C LEU A 164 -1.13 -12.41 15.47
N SER A 165 -2.21 -11.62 15.40
CA SER A 165 -3.57 -12.17 15.34
C SER A 165 -3.84 -12.92 14.03
N ARG A 166 -3.15 -12.58 12.95
CA ARG A 166 -3.28 -13.21 11.64
C ARG A 166 -2.98 -14.72 11.63
N PHE A 167 -2.18 -15.19 12.58
CA PHE A 167 -1.73 -16.57 12.67
C PHE A 167 -2.29 -17.32 13.88
N LYS A 168 -3.35 -16.81 14.48
CA LYS A 168 -4.00 -17.48 15.62
C LYS A 168 -5.08 -18.42 15.13
N TYR A 169 -4.91 -19.69 15.42
CA TYR A 169 -5.85 -20.74 15.02
C TYR A 169 -6.75 -21.22 16.17
N LYS A 170 -6.66 -20.59 17.35
CA LYS A 170 -7.47 -20.99 18.51
C LYS A 170 -8.95 -20.75 18.23
N GLY A 171 -9.72 -21.82 18.29
CA GLY A 171 -11.18 -21.78 18.04
C GLY A 171 -11.56 -21.99 16.58
N MET A 172 -10.61 -22.02 15.64
CA MET A 172 -10.87 -22.35 14.25
C MET A 172 -11.48 -23.74 14.13
N GLN A 173 -12.53 -23.85 13.32
CA GLN A 173 -13.20 -25.10 13.01
C GLN A 173 -13.01 -25.46 11.55
N LEU A 174 -12.93 -26.73 11.26
CA LEU A 174 -12.86 -27.26 9.90
C LEU A 174 -14.08 -28.13 9.61
N SER A 175 -14.65 -27.97 8.44
CA SER A 175 -15.69 -28.84 7.93
C SER A 175 -15.10 -30.07 7.23
N GLU A 176 -15.88 -31.12 7.07
CA GLU A 176 -15.48 -32.30 6.29
C GLU A 176 -15.40 -31.97 4.79
N GLU A 177 -16.29 -31.12 4.30
CA GLU A 177 -16.35 -30.68 2.91
C GLU A 177 -16.05 -29.19 2.79
N PRO A 178 -15.66 -28.70 1.60
CA PRO A 178 -15.53 -27.28 1.34
C PRO A 178 -16.83 -26.51 1.59
N ILE A 179 -16.71 -25.31 2.14
CA ILE A 179 -17.86 -24.44 2.42
C ILE A 179 -18.38 -23.86 1.10
N SER A 180 -19.68 -24.03 0.80
CA SER A 180 -20.32 -23.42 -0.37
C SER A 180 -20.61 -21.93 -0.13
N ALA A 181 -20.92 -21.21 -1.21
CA ALA A 181 -21.29 -19.80 -1.12
C ALA A 181 -22.53 -19.59 -0.26
N GLU A 182 -23.55 -20.44 -0.43
CA GLU A 182 -24.79 -20.37 0.36
C GLU A 182 -24.55 -20.63 1.85
N GLN A 183 -23.67 -21.58 2.16
CA GLN A 183 -23.26 -21.84 3.54
C GLN A 183 -22.48 -20.68 4.12
N TYR A 184 -21.61 -20.04 3.33
CA TYR A 184 -20.88 -18.85 3.75
C TYR A 184 -21.86 -17.71 4.10
N ASP A 185 -22.80 -17.40 3.21
CA ASP A 185 -23.77 -16.33 3.39
C ASP A 185 -24.65 -16.56 4.64
N GLN A 186 -25.04 -17.81 4.91
CA GLN A 186 -25.77 -18.15 6.11
C GLN A 186 -24.93 -17.92 7.38
N LEU A 187 -23.70 -18.42 7.40
CA LEU A 187 -22.77 -18.25 8.53
C LEU A 187 -22.44 -16.77 8.78
N GLU A 188 -22.33 -15.97 7.71
CA GLU A 188 -22.14 -14.54 7.80
C GLU A 188 -23.31 -13.83 8.48
N GLN A 189 -24.52 -14.14 8.06
CA GLN A 189 -25.74 -13.58 8.67
C GLN A 189 -25.85 -13.94 10.16
N GLU A 190 -25.63 -15.20 10.51
CA GLU A 190 -25.64 -15.67 11.90
C GLU A 190 -24.58 -14.95 12.75
N PHE A 191 -23.37 -14.80 12.21
CA PHE A 191 -22.28 -14.11 12.89
C PHE A 191 -22.60 -12.65 13.19
N TYR A 192 -23.10 -11.90 12.19
CA TYR A 192 -23.45 -10.49 12.40
C TYR A 192 -24.68 -10.32 13.29
N ALA A 193 -25.65 -11.21 13.21
CA ALA A 193 -26.80 -11.21 14.12
C ALA A 193 -26.36 -11.40 15.58
N GLU A 194 -25.42 -12.31 15.83
CA GLU A 194 -24.86 -12.52 17.17
C GLU A 194 -24.02 -11.33 17.65
N MET A 195 -23.19 -10.75 16.78
CA MET A 195 -22.40 -9.55 17.09
C MET A 195 -23.29 -8.37 17.46
N ASN A 196 -24.35 -8.13 16.69
CA ASN A 196 -25.30 -7.05 16.98
C ASN A 196 -26.02 -7.27 18.31
N ARG A 197 -26.40 -8.50 18.63
CA ARG A 197 -26.99 -8.84 19.93
C ARG A 197 -26.04 -8.60 21.10
N LYS A 198 -24.75 -8.92 20.95
CA LYS A 198 -23.72 -8.69 21.98
C LYS A 198 -23.40 -7.20 22.17
N ASN A 199 -23.50 -6.40 21.13
CA ASN A 199 -23.20 -4.96 21.17
C ASN A 199 -24.42 -4.12 21.65
N ALA A 200 -25.63 -4.70 21.70
CA ALA A 200 -26.85 -4.04 22.14
C ALA A 200 -27.13 -4.20 23.63
N GLY A 201 -26.35 -4.98 24.37
CA GLY A 201 -26.44 -5.19 25.82
C GLY A 201 -25.26 -4.60 26.56
#